data_1b797cb0f153ac35ff4a41e0c8d6bed1
#
_entry.id   1b797cb0f153ac35ff4a41e0c8d6bed1
#
_cell.length_a   1.000
_cell.length_b   1.000
_cell.length_c   1.000
_cell.angle_alpha   90.00
_cell.angle_beta   90.00
_cell.angle_gamma   90.00
#
_symmetry.space_group_name_H-M   'P 1'
#
loop_
_entity.id
_entity.type
_entity.pdbx_description
1 polymer ?
#
loop_
_entity_poly.entity_id
_entity_poly.type
_entity_poly.pdbx_seq_one_letter_code
_entity_poly.pdbx_strand_id
1 'polypeptide(L)'
;YLADIADEFWVMADGEIKGKYTAAEAKAFSVERRQTLSLRTLDLAEITVPEKEPLPKTAPTALAVSDVCYTYGRKAGDTLSGVSFSVREHEIVGLVGANGCGKTTIGKLIAGLYRPSGGRIMLFGKSQNPKQLQKQVLFILQEAEFQFFTGSVLHELQYGHAVTPEFEAKTEALLKSMDMWDCRNRHPFSLSGGQMQRLTLMMAYLSDKPIVILDEPTAGQDAESLERCAALIREMRKEKTVLIITHDPELIAGACDRCIGLSDGHAEIEFPVHSERDLQAVRQYMERFHPSDAPAKKQHKERFHPATKLLYWLALLVVISTANNHLVYACYAALILLTATDGWLG
;
A
#
# COMPACT_ATOMS: atom_id res chain seq x y z
N TYR A 1 -11.26 -14.66 0.35
CA TYR A 1 -10.06 -15.51 0.54
C TYR A 1 -10.12 -16.35 1.82
N LEU A 2 -10.46 -15.76 2.97
CA LEU A 2 -10.52 -16.50 4.25
C LEU A 2 -11.76 -17.36 4.38
N ALA A 3 -12.81 -17.05 3.63
CA ALA A 3 -14.10 -17.75 3.72
C ALA A 3 -14.04 -19.23 3.29
N ASP A 4 -13.03 -19.62 2.52
CA ASP A 4 -12.86 -20.99 2.04
C ASP A 4 -11.92 -21.82 2.91
N ILE A 5 -11.20 -21.19 3.84
CA ILE A 5 -10.22 -21.84 4.71
C ILE A 5 -10.54 -21.70 6.20
N ALA A 6 -11.44 -20.78 6.57
CA ALA A 6 -11.84 -20.57 7.96
C ALA A 6 -13.05 -21.43 8.32
N ASP A 7 -13.01 -22.10 9.46
CA ASP A 7 -14.15 -22.88 9.99
C ASP A 7 -15.18 -21.98 10.68
N GLU A 8 -14.71 -20.94 11.38
CA GLU A 8 -15.53 -20.00 12.15
C GLU A 8 -15.11 -18.55 11.91
N PHE A 9 -16.08 -17.65 11.94
CA PHE A 9 -15.92 -16.20 11.89
C PHE A 9 -16.40 -15.56 13.18
N TRP A 10 -15.56 -14.75 13.79
CA TRP A 10 -15.91 -13.99 14.99
C TRP A 10 -15.99 -12.51 14.63
N VAL A 11 -17.18 -11.94 14.77
CA VAL A 11 -17.40 -10.52 14.52
C VAL A 11 -17.13 -9.75 15.80
N MET A 12 -16.21 -8.81 15.74
CA MET A 12 -15.83 -7.94 16.85
C MET A 12 -16.19 -6.49 16.53
N ALA A 13 -16.79 -5.79 17.49
CA ALA A 13 -17.00 -4.36 17.47
C ALA A 13 -16.86 -3.80 18.88
N ASP A 14 -16.30 -2.60 19.02
CA ASP A 14 -16.09 -1.91 20.30
C ASP A 14 -15.33 -2.73 21.35
N GLY A 15 -14.39 -3.57 20.90
CA GLY A 15 -13.62 -4.46 21.78
C GLY A 15 -14.36 -5.70 22.29
N GLU A 16 -15.58 -5.95 21.81
CA GLU A 16 -16.42 -7.09 22.21
C GLU A 16 -16.73 -8.02 21.03
N ILE A 17 -16.88 -9.31 21.32
CA ILE A 17 -17.37 -10.29 20.34
C ILE A 17 -18.89 -10.12 20.21
N LYS A 18 -19.36 -9.63 19.08
CA LYS A 18 -20.79 -9.42 18.78
C LYS A 18 -21.47 -10.67 18.20
N GLY A 19 -20.68 -11.63 17.71
CA GLY A 19 -21.22 -12.89 17.21
C GLY A 19 -20.13 -13.85 16.75
N LYS A 20 -20.50 -15.15 16.74
CA LYS A 20 -19.69 -16.23 16.20
C LYS A 20 -20.54 -16.96 15.15
N TYR A 21 -19.96 -17.22 14.00
CA TYR A 21 -20.66 -17.77 12.84
C TYR A 21 -19.79 -18.82 12.18
N THR A 22 -20.39 -19.86 11.67
CA THR A 22 -19.73 -20.79 10.77
C THR A 22 -19.47 -20.14 9.42
N ALA A 23 -18.57 -20.71 8.61
CA ALA A 23 -18.30 -20.22 7.26
C ALA A 23 -19.58 -20.18 6.40
N ALA A 24 -20.47 -21.17 6.53
CA ALA A 24 -21.73 -21.23 5.82
C ALA A 24 -22.69 -20.09 6.21
N GLU A 25 -22.83 -19.82 7.51
CA GLU A 25 -23.66 -18.72 8.01
C GLU A 25 -23.10 -17.36 7.60
N ALA A 26 -21.78 -17.17 7.69
CA ALA A 26 -21.14 -15.92 7.29
C ALA A 26 -21.30 -15.64 5.78
N LYS A 27 -21.17 -16.65 4.93
CA LYS A 27 -21.42 -16.56 3.49
C LYS A 27 -22.90 -16.26 3.15
N ALA A 28 -23.82 -16.68 4.00
CA ALA A 28 -25.25 -16.44 3.83
C ALA A 28 -25.72 -15.07 4.34
N PHE A 29 -24.83 -14.21 4.86
CA PHE A 29 -25.21 -12.86 5.27
C PHE A 29 -25.74 -12.05 4.10
N SER A 30 -26.92 -11.41 4.31
CA SER A 30 -27.41 -10.42 3.33
C SER A 30 -26.47 -9.21 3.27
N VAL A 31 -26.57 -8.45 2.19
CA VAL A 31 -25.80 -7.20 2.00
C VAL A 31 -26.04 -6.24 3.18
N GLU A 32 -27.32 -6.07 3.60
CA GLU A 32 -27.68 -5.20 4.73
C GLU A 32 -27.04 -5.69 6.05
N ARG A 33 -26.98 -7.02 6.27
CA ARG A 33 -26.36 -7.58 7.45
C ARG A 33 -24.86 -7.32 7.48
N ARG A 34 -24.19 -7.49 6.34
CA ARG A 34 -22.76 -7.18 6.22
C ARG A 34 -22.46 -5.69 6.44
N GLN A 35 -23.27 -4.81 5.85
CA GLN A 35 -23.17 -3.36 6.05
C GLN A 35 -23.33 -2.98 7.52
N THR A 36 -24.35 -3.54 8.22
CA THR A 36 -24.56 -3.29 9.65
C THR A 36 -23.37 -3.71 10.51
N LEU A 37 -22.64 -4.73 10.08
CA LEU A 37 -21.47 -5.27 10.77
C LEU A 37 -20.14 -4.71 10.22
N SER A 38 -20.19 -3.79 9.28
CA SER A 38 -19.03 -3.23 8.55
C SER A 38 -18.10 -4.29 7.96
N LEU A 39 -18.68 -5.45 7.57
CA LEU A 39 -17.93 -6.57 7.02
C LEU A 39 -17.73 -6.40 5.51
N ARG A 40 -16.54 -6.68 5.06
CA ARG A 40 -16.20 -6.80 3.64
C ARG A 40 -16.90 -8.01 3.03
N THR A 41 -17.04 -8.03 1.69
CA THR A 41 -17.63 -9.19 1.01
C THR A 41 -16.77 -10.45 1.23
N LEU A 42 -17.44 -11.56 1.48
CA LEU A 42 -16.82 -12.88 1.57
C LEU A 42 -16.87 -13.61 0.23
N ASP A 43 -17.78 -13.21 -0.66
CA ASP A 43 -17.88 -13.72 -2.02
C ASP A 43 -17.44 -12.66 -3.01
N LEU A 44 -16.32 -12.91 -3.65
CA LEU A 44 -15.77 -12.00 -4.66
C LEU A 44 -16.67 -11.87 -5.91
N ALA A 45 -17.62 -12.79 -6.12
CA ALA A 45 -18.58 -12.68 -7.20
C ALA A 45 -19.63 -11.57 -6.97
N GLU A 46 -19.80 -11.13 -5.74
CA GLU A 46 -20.72 -10.05 -5.36
C GLU A 46 -20.13 -8.64 -5.53
N ILE A 47 -18.84 -8.53 -5.86
CA ILE A 47 -18.21 -7.22 -6.08
C ILE A 47 -18.75 -6.65 -7.39
N THR A 48 -19.45 -5.51 -7.29
CA THR A 48 -19.93 -4.76 -8.42
C THR A 48 -18.95 -3.66 -8.82
N VAL A 49 -18.86 -3.37 -10.11
CA VAL A 49 -18.08 -2.24 -10.63
C VAL A 49 -19.01 -1.05 -10.78
N PRO A 50 -18.85 0.03 -10.00
CA PRO A 50 -19.69 1.21 -10.13
C PRO A 50 -19.50 1.86 -11.50
N GLU A 51 -20.54 2.52 -11.99
CA GLU A 51 -20.42 3.33 -13.20
C GLU A 51 -19.42 4.46 -12.98
N LYS A 52 -18.46 4.59 -13.90
CA LYS A 52 -17.39 5.58 -13.83
C LYS A 52 -17.46 6.48 -15.05
N GLU A 53 -17.21 7.78 -14.84
CA GLU A 53 -17.04 8.68 -15.98
C GLU A 53 -15.86 8.21 -16.85
N PRO A 54 -16.09 7.95 -18.14
CA PRO A 54 -15.02 7.50 -19.02
C PRO A 54 -13.99 8.61 -19.22
N LEU A 55 -12.71 8.24 -19.21
CA LEU A 55 -11.65 9.16 -19.58
C LEU A 55 -11.80 9.56 -21.06
N PRO A 56 -11.56 10.84 -21.40
CA PRO A 56 -11.49 11.25 -22.79
C PRO A 56 -10.44 10.41 -23.55
N LYS A 57 -10.81 9.89 -24.71
CA LYS A 57 -9.88 9.09 -25.55
C LYS A 57 -8.62 9.88 -25.92
N THR A 58 -8.73 11.21 -25.93
CA THR A 58 -7.66 12.16 -26.27
C THR A 58 -6.87 12.65 -25.06
N ALA A 59 -7.14 12.12 -23.84
CA ALA A 59 -6.40 12.52 -22.64
C ALA A 59 -4.89 12.30 -22.84
N PRO A 60 -4.05 13.33 -22.59
CA PRO A 60 -2.62 13.24 -22.80
C PRO A 60 -1.97 12.25 -21.82
N THR A 61 -0.74 11.82 -22.13
CA THR A 61 0.04 10.94 -21.25
C THR A 61 0.68 11.75 -20.13
N ALA A 62 0.31 11.44 -18.88
CA ALA A 62 0.95 12.02 -17.69
C ALA A 62 2.26 11.32 -17.35
N LEU A 63 2.26 9.98 -17.39
CA LEU A 63 3.42 9.14 -17.05
C LEU A 63 3.69 8.15 -18.18
N ALA A 64 4.95 8.06 -18.63
CA ALA A 64 5.40 6.98 -19.49
C ALA A 64 6.68 6.37 -18.92
N VAL A 65 6.66 5.06 -18.78
CA VAL A 65 7.76 4.20 -18.38
C VAL A 65 8.20 3.45 -19.63
N SER A 66 9.49 3.52 -20.02
CA SER A 66 10.00 2.92 -21.24
C SER A 66 11.27 2.13 -20.95
N ASP A 67 11.19 0.82 -21.15
CA ASP A 67 12.28 -0.16 -21.02
C ASP A 67 13.04 -0.06 -19.69
N VAL A 68 12.32 0.23 -18.60
CA VAL A 68 12.92 0.46 -17.27
C VAL A 68 13.43 -0.86 -16.70
N CYS A 69 14.73 -0.88 -16.40
CA CYS A 69 15.42 -1.97 -15.72
C CYS A 69 15.90 -1.53 -14.34
N TYR A 70 15.94 -2.48 -13.40
CA TYR A 70 16.47 -2.22 -12.05
C TYR A 70 16.92 -3.49 -11.35
N THR A 71 18.06 -3.37 -10.64
CA THR A 71 18.64 -4.45 -9.84
C THR A 71 19.06 -3.89 -8.48
N TYR A 72 18.73 -4.56 -7.37
CA TYR A 72 19.05 -4.13 -6.01
C TYR A 72 20.53 -4.25 -5.62
N GLY A 73 21.35 -4.88 -6.41
CA GLY A 73 22.78 -5.03 -6.13
C GLY A 73 23.49 -5.87 -7.19
N ARG A 74 24.82 -5.80 -7.20
CA ARG A 74 25.65 -6.46 -8.24
C ARG A 74 25.51 -7.97 -8.34
N LYS A 75 24.96 -8.64 -7.30
CA LYS A 75 24.79 -10.10 -7.23
C LYS A 75 23.33 -10.56 -7.26
N ALA A 76 22.36 -9.63 -7.17
CA ALA A 76 20.96 -9.96 -7.31
C ALA A 76 20.60 -9.98 -8.80
N GLY A 77 19.78 -10.93 -9.24
CA GLY A 77 19.18 -10.91 -10.56
C GLY A 77 18.32 -9.65 -10.77
N ASP A 78 17.98 -9.36 -12.03
CA ASP A 78 17.16 -8.20 -12.34
C ASP A 78 15.81 -8.31 -11.65
N THR A 79 15.45 -7.23 -10.92
CA THR A 79 14.14 -7.11 -10.27
C THR A 79 13.11 -6.61 -11.27
N LEU A 80 13.55 -5.74 -12.20
CA LEU A 80 12.76 -5.22 -13.32
C LEU A 80 13.60 -5.33 -14.59
N SER A 81 12.98 -5.85 -15.66
CA SER A 81 13.66 -6.17 -16.92
C SER A 81 12.87 -5.60 -18.10
N GLY A 82 13.08 -4.30 -18.41
CA GLY A 82 12.46 -3.66 -19.56
C GLY A 82 10.96 -3.33 -19.36
N VAL A 83 10.57 -2.89 -18.17
CA VAL A 83 9.18 -2.52 -17.89
C VAL A 83 8.78 -1.32 -18.74
N SER A 84 7.67 -1.45 -19.48
CA SER A 84 7.12 -0.38 -20.32
C SER A 84 5.60 -0.31 -20.18
N PHE A 85 5.09 0.89 -19.84
CA PHE A 85 3.66 1.21 -19.82
C PHE A 85 3.47 2.73 -19.78
N SER A 86 2.23 3.17 -19.98
CA SER A 86 1.87 4.58 -19.89
C SER A 86 0.59 4.78 -19.08
N VAL A 87 0.44 5.96 -18.46
CA VAL A 87 -0.75 6.38 -17.71
C VAL A 87 -1.17 7.75 -18.23
N ARG A 88 -2.44 7.92 -18.51
CA ARG A 88 -3.00 9.19 -19.00
C ARG A 88 -3.24 10.17 -17.86
N GLU A 89 -3.33 11.45 -18.18
CA GLU A 89 -3.73 12.47 -17.20
C GLU A 89 -5.11 12.14 -16.62
N HIS A 90 -5.22 12.31 -15.30
CA HIS A 90 -6.45 12.05 -14.56
C HIS A 90 -6.93 10.59 -14.59
N GLU A 91 -6.06 9.65 -14.90
CA GLU A 91 -6.35 8.23 -14.88
C GLU A 91 -6.00 7.62 -13.52
N ILE A 92 -6.83 6.68 -13.06
CA ILE A 92 -6.55 5.85 -11.88
C ILE A 92 -6.20 4.45 -12.38
N VAL A 93 -4.93 4.05 -12.21
CA VAL A 93 -4.41 2.77 -12.71
C VAL A 93 -4.01 1.87 -11.55
N GLY A 94 -4.56 0.66 -11.52
CA GLY A 94 -4.11 -0.40 -10.61
C GLY A 94 -2.87 -1.11 -11.14
N LEU A 95 -1.87 -1.33 -10.29
CA LEU A 95 -0.71 -2.16 -10.60
C LEU A 95 -0.82 -3.45 -9.81
N VAL A 96 -1.06 -4.56 -10.51
CA VAL A 96 -1.35 -5.88 -9.93
C VAL A 96 -0.29 -6.91 -10.32
N GLY A 97 -0.15 -7.99 -9.54
CA GLY A 97 0.80 -9.07 -9.81
C GLY A 97 1.29 -9.75 -8.53
N ALA A 98 2.11 -10.78 -8.67
CA ALA A 98 2.66 -11.56 -7.57
C ALA A 98 3.43 -10.72 -6.54
N ASN A 99 3.51 -11.22 -5.30
CA ASN A 99 4.42 -10.64 -4.31
C ASN A 99 5.87 -10.81 -4.77
N GLY A 100 6.63 -9.71 -4.72
CA GLY A 100 8.03 -9.69 -5.15
C GLY A 100 8.25 -9.54 -6.67
N CYS A 101 7.20 -9.38 -7.51
CA CYS A 101 7.36 -9.15 -8.96
C CYS A 101 7.85 -7.73 -9.33
N GLY A 102 8.05 -6.83 -8.36
CA GLY A 102 8.61 -5.51 -8.59
C GLY A 102 7.64 -4.33 -8.53
N LYS A 103 6.36 -4.51 -8.10
CA LYS A 103 5.36 -3.41 -8.03
C LYS A 103 5.83 -2.20 -7.21
N THR A 104 6.21 -2.42 -5.96
CA THR A 104 6.75 -1.35 -5.10
C THR A 104 8.06 -0.78 -5.65
N THR A 105 8.88 -1.61 -6.30
CA THR A 105 10.14 -1.17 -6.90
C THR A 105 9.90 -0.20 -8.06
N ILE A 106 8.99 -0.52 -8.98
CA ILE A 106 8.64 0.40 -10.07
C ILE A 106 8.00 1.69 -9.53
N GLY A 107 7.16 1.61 -8.50
CA GLY A 107 6.60 2.78 -7.82
C GLY A 107 7.71 3.69 -7.25
N LYS A 108 8.70 3.13 -6.56
CA LYS A 108 9.86 3.87 -6.01
C LYS A 108 10.73 4.50 -7.10
N LEU A 109 10.87 3.86 -8.26
CA LEU A 109 11.58 4.42 -9.41
C LEU A 109 10.82 5.60 -10.02
N ILE A 110 9.50 5.49 -10.19
CA ILE A 110 8.65 6.58 -10.70
C ILE A 110 8.65 7.76 -9.72
N ALA A 111 8.67 7.50 -8.41
CA ALA A 111 8.79 8.54 -7.39
C ALA A 111 10.20 9.16 -7.29
N GLY A 112 11.19 8.64 -8.05
CA GLY A 112 12.57 9.12 -7.98
C GLY A 112 13.31 8.78 -6.70
N LEU A 113 12.80 7.81 -5.90
CA LEU A 113 13.48 7.29 -4.71
C LEU A 113 14.63 6.37 -5.08
N TYR A 114 14.52 5.70 -6.22
CA TYR A 114 15.57 4.89 -6.82
C TYR A 114 15.92 5.44 -8.21
N ARG A 115 17.10 5.07 -8.71
CA ARG A 115 17.54 5.39 -10.06
C ARG A 115 17.51 4.13 -10.91
N PRO A 116 16.82 4.12 -12.07
CA PRO A 116 16.82 2.97 -12.96
C PRO A 116 18.23 2.68 -13.47
N SER A 117 18.55 1.39 -13.69
CA SER A 117 19.79 0.93 -14.31
C SER A 117 19.75 1.07 -15.84
N GLY A 118 18.54 1.05 -16.43
CA GLY A 118 18.28 1.24 -17.86
C GLY A 118 16.90 1.81 -18.09
N GLY A 119 16.63 2.25 -19.31
CA GLY A 119 15.36 2.85 -19.69
C GLY A 119 15.19 4.29 -19.23
N ARG A 120 13.94 4.77 -19.30
CA ARG A 120 13.62 6.16 -18.93
C ARG A 120 12.20 6.29 -18.39
N ILE A 121 12.00 7.31 -17.55
CA ILE A 121 10.69 7.72 -17.02
C ILE A 121 10.41 9.14 -17.50
N MET A 122 9.26 9.31 -18.11
CA MET A 122 8.81 10.60 -18.63
C MET A 122 7.53 11.02 -17.91
N LEU A 123 7.46 12.29 -17.51
CA LEU A 123 6.24 12.93 -17.03
C LEU A 123 5.86 14.06 -18.00
N PHE A 124 4.59 14.07 -18.40
CA PHE A 124 4.04 15.10 -19.30
C PHE A 124 4.91 15.29 -20.55
N GLY A 125 5.31 14.17 -21.16
CA GLY A 125 6.13 14.14 -22.37
C GLY A 125 7.62 14.49 -22.19
N LYS A 126 8.08 14.80 -20.97
CA LYS A 126 9.47 15.17 -20.67
C LYS A 126 10.18 14.09 -19.87
N SER A 127 11.38 13.67 -20.31
CA SER A 127 12.23 12.77 -19.54
C SER A 127 12.67 13.43 -18.23
N GLN A 128 12.59 12.71 -17.13
CA GLN A 128 12.83 13.22 -15.79
C GLN A 128 14.00 12.49 -15.13
N ASN A 129 14.82 13.24 -14.40
CA ASN A 129 15.78 12.67 -13.46
C ASN A 129 15.14 12.46 -12.08
N PRO A 130 15.75 11.67 -11.16
CA PRO A 130 15.16 11.38 -9.85
C PRO A 130 14.74 12.62 -9.06
N LYS A 131 15.53 13.69 -9.05
CA LYS A 131 15.19 14.94 -8.33
C LYS A 131 13.97 15.64 -8.92
N GLN A 132 13.78 15.55 -10.23
CA GLN A 132 12.61 16.12 -10.91
C GLN A 132 11.36 15.28 -10.65
N LEU A 133 11.50 13.95 -10.61
CA LEU A 133 10.42 13.02 -10.24
C LEU A 133 9.94 13.32 -8.82
N GLN A 134 10.82 13.43 -7.83
CA GLN A 134 10.49 13.72 -6.43
C GLN A 134 9.68 15.03 -6.27
N LYS A 135 9.84 16.00 -7.16
CA LYS A 135 9.07 17.24 -7.12
C LYS A 135 7.63 17.09 -7.62
N GLN A 136 7.36 16.10 -8.47
CA GLN A 136 6.09 15.94 -9.18
C GLN A 136 5.31 14.69 -8.77
N VAL A 137 5.95 13.73 -8.11
CA VAL A 137 5.35 12.46 -7.70
C VAL A 137 5.33 12.37 -6.19
N LEU A 138 4.17 12.06 -5.60
CA LEU A 138 4.04 11.64 -4.23
C LEU A 138 3.97 10.12 -4.18
N PHE A 139 4.72 9.50 -3.30
CA PHE A 139 4.66 8.07 -3.05
C PHE A 139 4.20 7.83 -1.60
N ILE A 140 3.04 7.24 -1.43
CA ILE A 140 2.52 6.79 -0.14
C ILE A 140 2.96 5.34 0.05
N LEU A 141 3.73 5.12 1.12
CA LEU A 141 4.26 3.81 1.50
C LEU A 141 3.18 2.94 2.13
N GLN A 142 3.34 1.63 2.04
CA GLN A 142 2.50 0.64 2.72
C GLN A 142 2.57 0.83 4.25
N GLU A 143 3.77 1.07 4.79
CA GLU A 143 3.97 1.36 6.21
C GLU A 143 3.74 2.86 6.46
N ALA A 144 2.51 3.21 6.86
CA ALA A 144 2.06 4.59 7.05
C ALA A 144 2.88 5.36 8.09
N GLU A 145 3.35 4.70 9.16
CA GLU A 145 4.07 5.29 10.28
C GLU A 145 5.39 5.97 9.88
N PHE A 146 6.03 5.53 8.78
CA PHE A 146 7.28 6.14 8.32
C PHE A 146 7.10 7.49 7.62
N GLN A 147 5.88 8.01 7.53
CA GLN A 147 5.57 9.22 6.78
C GLN A 147 5.09 10.38 7.66
N PHE A 148 4.96 10.16 8.98
CA PHE A 148 4.47 11.19 9.92
C PHE A 148 5.61 11.92 10.59
N PHE A 149 5.50 13.25 10.64
CA PHE A 149 6.55 14.13 11.15
C PHE A 149 6.07 15.10 12.23
N THR A 150 4.75 15.23 12.42
CA THR A 150 4.17 16.24 13.30
C THR A 150 3.50 15.65 14.53
N GLY A 151 3.15 16.51 15.49
CA GLY A 151 2.57 16.12 16.78
C GLY A 151 1.06 15.86 16.75
N SER A 152 0.34 16.15 15.67
CA SER A 152 -1.09 15.88 15.57
C SER A 152 -1.54 15.61 14.13
N VAL A 153 -2.65 14.90 13.99
CA VAL A 153 -3.30 14.62 12.70
C VAL A 153 -3.55 15.89 11.91
N LEU A 154 -4.08 16.94 12.56
CA LEU A 154 -4.35 18.21 11.90
C LEU A 154 -3.07 18.87 11.39
N HIS A 155 -2.02 18.91 12.20
CA HIS A 155 -0.74 19.48 11.79
C HIS A 155 -0.08 18.67 10.67
N GLU A 156 -0.28 17.33 10.64
CA GLU A 156 0.22 16.48 9.55
C GLU A 156 -0.43 16.87 8.22
N LEU A 157 -1.74 17.12 8.21
CA LEU A 157 -2.47 17.55 7.01
C LEU A 157 -2.11 18.98 6.58
N GLN A 158 -1.71 19.84 7.52
CA GLN A 158 -1.29 21.22 7.25
C GLN A 158 0.19 21.33 6.87
N TYR A 159 0.97 20.29 7.11
CA TYR A 159 2.41 20.32 6.90
C TYR A 159 2.79 20.59 5.43
N GLY A 160 3.56 21.65 5.22
CA GLY A 160 4.00 22.06 3.87
C GLY A 160 2.99 22.86 3.06
N HIS A 161 1.81 23.17 3.62
CA HIS A 161 0.77 23.97 2.97
C HIS A 161 0.65 25.36 3.57
N ALA A 162 0.21 26.33 2.76
CA ALA A 162 -0.26 27.63 3.26
C ALA A 162 -1.64 27.43 3.90
N VAL A 163 -1.73 27.66 5.21
CA VAL A 163 -2.97 27.49 5.97
C VAL A 163 -3.85 28.74 5.76
N THR A 164 -4.70 28.69 4.75
CA THR A 164 -5.71 29.71 4.46
C THR A 164 -7.08 29.26 5.00
N PRO A 165 -8.06 30.17 5.19
CA PRO A 165 -9.41 29.79 5.62
C PRO A 165 -10.06 28.73 4.69
N GLU A 166 -9.79 28.80 3.39
CA GLU A 166 -10.28 27.83 2.41
C GLU A 166 -9.63 26.46 2.61
N PHE A 167 -8.31 26.43 2.88
CA PHE A 167 -7.59 25.20 3.16
C PHE A 167 -8.03 24.56 4.48
N GLU A 168 -8.27 25.37 5.52
CA GLU A 168 -8.81 24.90 6.79
C GLU A 168 -10.20 24.28 6.60
N ALA A 169 -11.10 24.95 5.89
CA ALA A 169 -12.44 24.42 5.58
C ALA A 169 -12.36 23.11 4.77
N LYS A 170 -11.47 23.03 3.78
CA LYS A 170 -11.22 21.80 2.98
C LYS A 170 -10.72 20.67 3.89
N THR A 171 -9.78 20.96 4.77
CA THR A 171 -9.19 19.98 5.70
C THR A 171 -10.23 19.50 6.73
N GLU A 172 -11.07 20.39 7.26
CA GLU A 172 -12.15 20.02 8.17
C GLU A 172 -13.18 19.12 7.49
N ALA A 173 -13.62 19.47 6.28
CA ALA A 173 -14.56 18.67 5.50
C ALA A 173 -13.97 17.27 5.20
N LEU A 174 -12.69 17.21 4.87
CA LEU A 174 -11.97 15.98 4.60
C LEU A 174 -11.86 15.09 5.85
N LEU A 175 -11.50 15.65 7.00
CA LEU A 175 -11.45 14.93 8.27
C LEU A 175 -12.82 14.33 8.65
N LYS A 176 -13.90 15.08 8.41
CA LYS A 176 -15.27 14.61 8.66
C LYS A 176 -15.67 13.48 7.70
N SER A 177 -15.38 13.63 6.41
CA SER A 177 -15.72 12.60 5.40
C SER A 177 -14.98 11.28 5.62
N MET A 178 -13.77 11.33 6.16
CA MET A 178 -12.93 10.17 6.47
C MET A 178 -13.12 9.63 7.90
N ASP A 179 -14.12 10.15 8.65
CA ASP A 179 -14.39 9.77 10.04
C ASP A 179 -13.14 9.90 10.94
N MET A 180 -12.45 11.04 10.81
CA MET A 180 -11.20 11.33 11.52
C MET A 180 -11.25 12.64 12.31
N TRP A 181 -12.40 13.34 12.34
CA TRP A 181 -12.53 14.64 12.99
C TRP A 181 -12.19 14.59 14.48
N ASP A 182 -12.66 13.58 15.18
CA ASP A 182 -12.43 13.41 16.63
C ASP A 182 -10.98 13.07 16.96
N CYS A 183 -10.25 12.57 15.97
CA CYS A 183 -8.81 12.25 16.09
C CYS A 183 -7.89 13.42 15.72
N ARG A 184 -8.39 14.57 15.25
CA ARG A 184 -7.59 15.66 14.67
C ARG A 184 -6.47 16.20 15.56
N ASN A 185 -6.66 16.17 16.89
CA ASN A 185 -5.68 16.62 17.87
C ASN A 185 -4.81 15.50 18.45
N ARG A 186 -5.05 14.25 18.03
CA ARG A 186 -4.27 13.10 18.48
C ARG A 186 -2.94 13.02 17.74
N HIS A 187 -1.93 12.48 18.42
CA HIS A 187 -0.66 12.18 17.77
C HIS A 187 -0.87 11.05 16.71
N PRO A 188 -0.28 11.14 15.49
CA PRO A 188 -0.45 10.12 14.45
C PRO A 188 -0.16 8.70 14.92
N PHE A 189 0.88 8.49 15.73
CA PHE A 189 1.23 7.17 16.28
C PHE A 189 0.26 6.64 17.35
N SER A 190 -0.72 7.42 17.79
CA SER A 190 -1.79 6.94 18.68
C SER A 190 -3.02 6.45 17.92
N LEU A 191 -3.00 6.53 16.61
CA LEU A 191 -4.07 6.05 15.72
C LEU A 191 -4.01 4.54 15.55
N SER A 192 -5.15 3.93 15.19
CA SER A 192 -5.15 2.55 14.69
C SER A 192 -4.49 2.48 13.31
N GLY A 193 -4.07 1.27 12.88
CA GLY A 193 -3.48 1.08 11.54
C GLY A 193 -4.40 1.60 10.42
N GLY A 194 -5.69 1.32 10.49
CA GLY A 194 -6.66 1.83 9.52
C GLY A 194 -6.82 3.35 9.54
N GLN A 195 -6.76 3.98 10.73
CA GLN A 195 -6.76 5.44 10.85
C GLN A 195 -5.47 6.05 10.28
N MET A 196 -4.32 5.43 10.50
CA MET A 196 -3.04 5.87 9.91
C MET A 196 -3.08 5.81 8.37
N GLN A 197 -3.63 4.74 7.80
CA GLN A 197 -3.81 4.61 6.34
C GLN A 197 -4.75 5.70 5.79
N ARG A 198 -5.87 5.99 6.47
CA ARG A 198 -6.76 7.09 6.07
C ARG A 198 -6.05 8.45 6.15
N LEU A 199 -5.21 8.68 7.16
CA LEU A 199 -4.43 9.90 7.28
C LEU A 199 -3.46 10.07 6.09
N THR A 200 -2.70 9.03 5.70
CA THR A 200 -1.81 9.13 4.54
C THR A 200 -2.57 9.38 3.23
N LEU A 201 -3.76 8.82 3.09
CA LEU A 201 -4.61 9.07 1.92
C LEU A 201 -5.12 10.52 1.88
N MET A 202 -5.48 11.11 3.05
CA MET A 202 -5.83 12.52 3.14
C MET A 202 -4.63 13.43 2.80
N MET A 203 -3.42 13.09 3.25
CA MET A 203 -2.19 13.81 2.86
C MET A 203 -1.97 13.75 1.34
N ALA A 204 -2.21 12.60 0.72
CA ALA A 204 -2.12 12.43 -0.73
C ALA A 204 -3.16 13.31 -1.47
N TYR A 205 -4.37 13.38 -0.96
CA TYR A 205 -5.44 14.22 -1.51
C TYR A 205 -5.08 15.73 -1.46
N LEU A 206 -4.53 16.20 -0.34
CA LEU A 206 -4.17 17.60 -0.14
C LEU A 206 -2.86 17.99 -0.84
N SER A 207 -2.01 17.04 -1.22
CA SER A 207 -0.74 17.32 -1.87
C SER A 207 -0.91 18.06 -3.20
N ASP A 208 0.00 19.00 -3.51
CA ASP A 208 0.04 19.71 -4.80
C ASP A 208 0.68 18.91 -5.94
N LYS A 209 1.14 17.70 -5.68
CA LYS A 209 1.81 16.89 -6.70
C LYS A 209 0.81 16.28 -7.68
N PRO A 210 1.06 16.42 -9.00
CA PRO A 210 0.12 15.98 -10.04
C PRO A 210 0.04 14.45 -10.18
N ILE A 211 1.04 13.71 -9.69
CA ILE A 211 1.05 12.24 -9.73
C ILE A 211 1.15 11.70 -8.32
N VAL A 212 0.28 10.78 -7.98
CA VAL A 212 0.23 10.09 -6.69
C VAL A 212 0.37 8.59 -6.89
N ILE A 213 1.24 7.96 -6.13
CA ILE A 213 1.38 6.50 -6.07
C ILE A 213 0.98 6.07 -4.67
N LEU A 214 0.05 5.12 -4.58
CA LEU A 214 -0.46 4.54 -3.34
C LEU A 214 -0.05 3.07 -3.28
N ASP A 215 0.70 2.68 -2.25
CA ASP A 215 1.12 1.28 -2.04
C ASP A 215 0.25 0.67 -0.94
N GLU A 216 -0.66 -0.26 -1.33
CA GLU A 216 -1.64 -0.95 -0.48
C GLU A 216 -2.46 -0.01 0.43
N PRO A 217 -3.16 1.01 -0.13
CA PRO A 217 -3.77 2.08 0.65
C PRO A 217 -4.97 1.65 1.51
N THR A 218 -5.52 0.45 1.30
CA THR A 218 -6.71 -0.07 2.00
C THR A 218 -6.42 -1.30 2.85
N ALA A 219 -5.15 -1.59 3.12
CA ALA A 219 -4.78 -2.69 3.99
C ALA A 219 -5.39 -2.52 5.40
N GLY A 220 -6.10 -3.55 5.89
CA GLY A 220 -6.73 -3.53 7.22
C GLY A 220 -7.94 -2.61 7.37
N GLN A 221 -8.54 -2.13 6.27
CA GLN A 221 -9.80 -1.37 6.30
C GLN A 221 -11.01 -2.30 6.33
N ASP A 222 -12.05 -1.91 7.08
CA ASP A 222 -13.39 -2.48 7.00
C ASP A 222 -14.12 -2.01 5.71
N ALA A 223 -15.32 -2.51 5.45
CA ALA A 223 -16.06 -2.22 4.23
C ALA A 223 -16.40 -0.73 4.08
N GLU A 224 -16.84 -0.09 5.16
CA GLU A 224 -17.22 1.32 5.14
C GLU A 224 -16.01 2.23 4.94
N SER A 225 -14.92 1.95 5.64
CA SER A 225 -13.66 2.69 5.48
C SER A 225 -13.05 2.50 4.10
N LEU A 226 -13.14 1.31 3.52
CA LEU A 226 -12.70 1.04 2.15
C LEU A 226 -13.48 1.87 1.14
N GLU A 227 -14.83 1.94 1.25
CA GLU A 227 -15.64 2.76 0.35
C GLU A 227 -15.28 4.25 0.46
N ARG A 228 -15.08 4.77 1.68
CA ARG A 228 -14.60 6.14 1.89
C ARG A 228 -13.24 6.37 1.22
N CYS A 229 -12.31 5.43 1.36
CA CYS A 229 -11.00 5.51 0.70
C CYS A 229 -11.13 5.49 -0.83
N ALA A 230 -11.94 4.58 -1.38
CA ALA A 230 -12.19 4.50 -2.81
C ALA A 230 -12.86 5.79 -3.35
N ALA A 231 -13.81 6.36 -2.62
CA ALA A 231 -14.44 7.62 -2.96
C ALA A 231 -13.43 8.78 -2.98
N LEU A 232 -12.54 8.87 -1.98
CA LEU A 232 -11.50 9.89 -1.94
C LEU A 232 -10.50 9.74 -3.09
N ILE A 233 -10.12 8.51 -3.44
CA ILE A 233 -9.25 8.25 -4.59
C ILE A 233 -9.93 8.66 -5.90
N ARG A 234 -11.22 8.36 -6.07
CA ARG A 234 -12.00 8.85 -7.23
C ARG A 234 -12.03 10.38 -7.31
N GLU A 235 -12.16 11.05 -6.16
CA GLU A 235 -12.14 12.51 -6.10
C GLU A 235 -10.76 13.08 -6.51
N MET A 236 -9.65 12.42 -6.14
CA MET A 236 -8.30 12.83 -6.58
C MET A 236 -8.16 12.89 -8.10
N ARG A 237 -8.90 12.06 -8.84
CA ARG A 237 -8.88 12.02 -10.31
C ARG A 237 -9.16 13.37 -10.96
N LYS A 238 -9.91 14.27 -10.31
CA LYS A 238 -10.23 15.60 -10.83
C LYS A 238 -8.99 16.47 -11.05
N GLU A 239 -7.96 16.25 -10.25
CA GLU A 239 -6.75 17.09 -10.25
C GLU A 239 -5.45 16.30 -10.43
N LYS A 240 -5.49 14.98 -10.25
CA LYS A 240 -4.29 14.13 -10.16
C LYS A 240 -4.40 12.86 -11.01
N THR A 241 -3.25 12.35 -11.39
CA THR A 241 -3.11 10.99 -11.95
C THR A 241 -2.68 10.05 -10.82
N VAL A 242 -3.36 8.91 -10.67
CA VAL A 242 -3.15 8.02 -9.53
C VAL A 242 -2.73 6.63 -10.00
N LEU A 243 -1.64 6.12 -9.43
CA LEU A 243 -1.19 4.73 -9.58
C LEU A 243 -1.38 4.01 -8.25
N ILE A 244 -2.13 2.93 -8.22
CA ILE A 244 -2.43 2.15 -7.02
C ILE A 244 -1.76 0.79 -7.13
N ILE A 245 -0.83 0.49 -6.24
CA ILE A 245 -0.28 -0.85 -6.08
C ILE A 245 -1.19 -1.57 -5.10
N THR A 246 -1.92 -2.59 -5.54
CA THR A 246 -2.83 -3.32 -4.66
C THR A 246 -3.16 -4.70 -5.19
N HIS A 247 -3.60 -5.56 -4.27
CA HIS A 247 -4.22 -6.85 -4.56
C HIS A 247 -5.69 -6.91 -4.08
N ASP A 248 -6.25 -5.77 -3.71
CA ASP A 248 -7.61 -5.64 -3.19
C ASP A 248 -8.63 -5.48 -4.33
N PRO A 249 -9.45 -6.52 -4.64
CA PRO A 249 -10.39 -6.46 -5.76
C PRO A 249 -11.55 -5.47 -5.54
N GLU A 250 -11.92 -5.19 -4.28
CA GLU A 250 -12.97 -4.19 -3.99
C GLU A 250 -12.46 -2.77 -4.26
N LEU A 251 -11.19 -2.48 -3.91
CA LEU A 251 -10.56 -1.21 -4.26
C LEU A 251 -10.39 -1.06 -5.78
N ILE A 252 -9.96 -2.12 -6.46
CA ILE A 252 -9.82 -2.12 -7.91
C ILE A 252 -11.15 -1.81 -8.57
N ALA A 253 -12.21 -2.52 -8.19
CA ALA A 253 -13.57 -2.29 -8.70
C ALA A 253 -14.04 -0.86 -8.40
N GLY A 254 -13.86 -0.42 -7.16
CA GLY A 254 -14.35 0.87 -6.68
C GLY A 254 -13.62 2.08 -7.25
N ALA A 255 -12.33 1.98 -7.56
CA ALA A 255 -11.52 3.16 -7.89
C ALA A 255 -10.84 3.11 -9.26
N CYS A 256 -10.29 1.97 -9.72
CA CYS A 256 -9.43 1.92 -10.90
C CYS A 256 -10.19 2.02 -12.22
N ASP A 257 -9.64 2.75 -13.18
CA ASP A 257 -10.14 2.77 -14.59
C ASP A 257 -9.64 1.55 -15.37
N ARG A 258 -8.40 1.11 -15.10
CA ARG A 258 -7.79 -0.11 -15.63
C ARG A 258 -6.70 -0.63 -14.69
N CYS A 259 -6.23 -1.85 -14.94
CA CYS A 259 -5.10 -2.43 -14.25
C CYS A 259 -3.98 -2.80 -15.23
N ILE A 260 -2.74 -2.74 -14.73
CA ILE A 260 -1.55 -3.24 -15.41
C ILE A 260 -1.03 -4.44 -14.60
N GLY A 261 -0.94 -5.59 -15.25
CA GLY A 261 -0.37 -6.81 -14.68
C GLY A 261 1.15 -6.82 -14.79
N LEU A 262 1.82 -6.97 -13.65
CA LEU A 262 3.27 -7.19 -13.58
C LEU A 262 3.57 -8.66 -13.26
N SER A 263 4.47 -9.27 -14.03
CA SER A 263 5.01 -10.60 -13.78
C SER A 263 6.50 -10.64 -14.09
N ASP A 264 7.28 -11.28 -13.22
CA ASP A 264 8.72 -11.50 -13.40
C ASP A 264 9.52 -10.26 -13.85
N GLY A 265 9.15 -9.10 -13.31
CA GLY A 265 9.81 -7.83 -13.62
C GLY A 265 9.42 -7.19 -14.95
N HIS A 266 8.34 -7.64 -15.60
CA HIS A 266 7.80 -7.10 -16.85
C HIS A 266 6.35 -6.64 -16.70
N ALA A 267 5.94 -5.61 -17.46
CA ALA A 267 4.53 -5.33 -17.67
C ALA A 267 3.99 -6.29 -18.73
N GLU A 268 3.06 -7.18 -18.35
CA GLU A 268 2.63 -8.30 -19.19
C GLU A 268 1.33 -7.99 -19.93
N ILE A 269 0.37 -7.37 -19.25
CA ILE A 269 -0.99 -7.22 -19.75
C ILE A 269 -1.68 -6.00 -19.15
N GLU A 270 -2.65 -5.43 -19.87
CA GLU A 270 -3.53 -4.38 -19.39
C GLU A 270 -4.99 -4.87 -19.39
N PHE A 271 -5.71 -4.54 -18.33
CA PHE A 271 -7.12 -4.88 -18.16
C PHE A 271 -7.94 -3.61 -17.97
N PRO A 272 -8.97 -3.32 -18.74
CA PRO A 272 -9.97 -2.30 -18.37
C PRO A 272 -10.70 -2.72 -17.08
N VAL A 273 -11.29 -1.77 -16.35
CA VAL A 273 -12.13 -2.03 -15.17
C VAL A 273 -13.42 -1.22 -15.31
N HIS A 274 -14.24 -1.61 -16.28
CA HIS A 274 -15.53 -0.96 -16.58
C HIS A 274 -16.74 -1.87 -16.38
N SER A 275 -16.50 -3.16 -16.17
CA SER A 275 -17.53 -4.17 -15.98
C SER A 275 -17.09 -5.27 -15.02
N GLU A 276 -18.04 -6.02 -14.52
CA GLU A 276 -17.76 -7.20 -13.68
C GLU A 276 -16.95 -8.26 -14.43
N ARG A 277 -17.13 -8.38 -15.75
CA ARG A 277 -16.33 -9.26 -16.60
C ARG A 277 -14.86 -8.84 -16.63
N ASP A 278 -14.59 -7.54 -16.71
CA ASP A 278 -13.21 -7.01 -16.67
C ASP A 278 -12.57 -7.30 -15.32
N LEU A 279 -13.31 -7.04 -14.24
CA LEU A 279 -12.85 -7.35 -12.89
C LEU A 279 -12.54 -8.84 -12.71
N GLN A 280 -13.37 -9.72 -13.28
CA GLN A 280 -13.11 -11.16 -13.27
C GLN A 280 -11.79 -11.52 -13.98
N ALA A 281 -11.47 -10.86 -15.09
CA ALA A 281 -10.19 -11.07 -15.78
C ALA A 281 -8.99 -10.63 -14.93
N VAL A 282 -9.09 -9.49 -14.25
CA VAL A 282 -8.06 -9.02 -13.29
C VAL A 282 -7.87 -10.04 -12.17
N ARG A 283 -8.96 -10.56 -11.60
CA ARG A 283 -8.93 -11.56 -10.53
C ARG A 283 -8.27 -12.86 -10.99
N GLN A 284 -8.66 -13.40 -12.15
CA GLN A 284 -8.04 -14.60 -12.72
C GLN A 284 -6.53 -14.40 -12.93
N TYR A 285 -6.12 -13.19 -13.33
CA TYR A 285 -4.69 -12.88 -13.45
C TYR A 285 -3.99 -12.91 -12.09
N MET A 286 -4.61 -12.32 -11.05
CA MET A 286 -4.04 -12.32 -9.68
C MET A 286 -4.00 -13.71 -9.06
N GLU A 287 -5.03 -14.54 -9.31
CA GLU A 287 -5.11 -15.93 -8.83
C GLU A 287 -3.99 -16.84 -9.35
N ARG A 288 -3.41 -16.55 -10.54
CA ARG A 288 -2.23 -17.27 -11.05
C ARG A 288 -1.03 -17.25 -10.10
N PHE A 289 -0.99 -16.30 -9.18
CA PHE A 289 0.12 -16.06 -8.27
C PHE A 289 -0.18 -16.47 -6.82
N HIS A 290 -1.25 -17.24 -6.58
CA HIS A 290 -1.56 -17.74 -5.25
C HIS A 290 -0.46 -18.67 -4.72
N PRO A 291 -0.10 -18.59 -3.42
CA PRO A 291 1.03 -19.33 -2.84
C PRO A 291 0.90 -20.85 -2.90
N SER A 292 -0.29 -21.40 -3.22
CA SER A 292 -0.50 -22.86 -3.33
C SER A 292 0.33 -23.51 -4.44
N ASP A 293 0.75 -22.75 -5.48
CA ASP A 293 1.44 -23.28 -6.64
C ASP A 293 2.87 -22.74 -6.83
N ALA A 294 3.31 -21.83 -5.97
CA ALA A 294 4.69 -21.36 -6.03
C ALA A 294 5.62 -22.49 -5.57
N PRO A 295 6.58 -22.96 -6.42
CA PRO A 295 7.64 -23.81 -5.92
C PRO A 295 8.29 -23.07 -4.76
N ALA A 296 8.39 -23.74 -3.60
CA ALA A 296 8.95 -23.15 -2.39
C ALA A 296 10.26 -22.44 -2.75
N LYS A 297 10.22 -21.12 -2.93
CA LYS A 297 11.43 -20.31 -3.05
C LYS A 297 12.21 -20.65 -1.80
N LYS A 298 13.35 -21.35 -1.98
CA LYS A 298 14.32 -21.53 -0.91
C LYS A 298 14.49 -20.17 -0.27
N GLN A 299 13.91 -19.99 0.93
CA GLN A 299 14.23 -18.84 1.75
C GLN A 299 15.75 -18.83 1.83
N HIS A 300 16.38 -17.90 1.13
CA HIS A 300 17.74 -17.53 1.45
C HIS A 300 17.64 -17.01 2.88
N LYS A 301 17.84 -17.93 3.85
CA LYS A 301 18.26 -17.52 5.18
C LYS A 301 19.50 -16.69 4.90
N GLU A 302 19.41 -15.39 5.04
CA GLU A 302 20.59 -14.53 5.08
C GLU A 302 21.42 -15.04 6.24
N ARG A 303 22.34 -15.94 5.93
CA ARG A 303 23.35 -16.37 6.88
C ARG A 303 24.32 -15.20 6.98
N PHE A 304 24.11 -14.36 7.98
CA PHE A 304 25.12 -13.40 8.35
C PHE A 304 26.45 -14.15 8.47
N HIS A 305 27.45 -13.61 7.80
CA HIS A 305 28.80 -14.18 7.89
C HIS A 305 29.20 -14.30 9.37
N PRO A 306 29.85 -15.39 9.83
CA PRO A 306 30.21 -15.57 11.24
C PRO A 306 30.91 -14.37 11.86
N ALA A 307 31.77 -13.69 11.07
CA ALA A 307 32.44 -12.45 11.51
C ALA A 307 31.45 -11.30 11.80
N THR A 308 30.34 -11.20 11.05
CA THR A 308 29.32 -10.16 11.30
C THR A 308 28.55 -10.45 12.58
N LYS A 309 28.28 -11.72 12.89
CA LYS A 309 27.68 -12.15 14.16
C LYS A 309 28.62 -11.82 15.32
N LEU A 310 29.91 -12.11 15.18
CA LEU A 310 30.91 -11.80 16.19
C LEU A 310 31.03 -10.30 16.45
N LEU A 311 31.05 -9.47 15.40
CA LEU A 311 31.08 -8.01 15.52
C LEU A 311 29.82 -7.46 16.20
N TYR A 312 28.66 -8.02 15.91
CA TYR A 312 27.41 -7.66 16.57
C TYR A 312 27.47 -7.96 18.07
N TRP A 313 27.94 -9.17 18.47
CA TRP A 313 28.09 -9.56 19.87
C TRP A 313 29.13 -8.72 20.60
N LEU A 314 30.25 -8.38 19.96
CA LEU A 314 31.26 -7.48 20.53
C LEU A 314 30.70 -6.06 20.74
N ALA A 315 29.98 -5.51 19.80
CA ALA A 315 29.32 -4.21 19.93
C ALA A 315 28.28 -4.22 21.07
N LEU A 316 27.48 -5.28 21.17
CA LEU A 316 26.52 -5.47 22.25
C LEU A 316 27.20 -5.53 23.64
N LEU A 317 28.35 -6.24 23.74
CA LEU A 317 29.15 -6.34 24.94
C LEU A 317 29.71 -4.97 25.38
N VAL A 318 30.18 -4.14 24.43
CA VAL A 318 30.66 -2.78 24.70
C VAL A 318 29.50 -1.91 25.23
N VAL A 319 28.34 -1.96 24.61
CA VAL A 319 27.14 -1.22 25.06
C VAL A 319 26.73 -1.64 26.46
N ILE A 320 26.72 -2.95 26.76
CA ILE A 320 26.40 -3.48 28.09
C ILE A 320 27.45 -3.00 29.12
N SER A 321 28.73 -3.05 28.79
CA SER A 321 29.80 -2.66 29.73
C SER A 321 29.84 -1.14 30.01
N THR A 322 29.30 -0.31 29.10
CA THR A 322 29.24 1.15 29.29
C THR A 322 27.91 1.63 29.90
N ALA A 323 26.88 0.77 29.97
CA ALA A 323 25.60 1.13 30.53
C ALA A 323 25.60 1.08 32.07
N ASN A 324 25.35 2.21 32.72
CA ASN A 324 25.29 2.35 34.17
C ASN A 324 23.92 2.06 34.79
N ASN A 325 23.05 1.36 34.10
CA ASN A 325 21.64 1.13 34.50
C ASN A 325 21.32 -0.37 34.54
N HIS A 326 21.05 -0.92 35.75
CA HIS A 326 20.70 -2.33 35.95
C HIS A 326 19.48 -2.81 35.13
N LEU A 327 18.53 -1.93 34.81
CA LEU A 327 17.37 -2.25 33.97
C LEU A 327 17.78 -2.56 32.53
N VAL A 328 18.77 -1.81 32.00
CA VAL A 328 19.35 -2.04 30.68
C VAL A 328 20.06 -3.39 30.62
N TYR A 329 20.80 -3.78 31.67
CA TYR A 329 21.40 -5.11 31.75
C TYR A 329 20.35 -6.24 31.74
N ALA A 330 19.25 -6.07 32.48
CA ALA A 330 18.19 -7.07 32.53
C ALA A 330 17.48 -7.22 31.17
N CYS A 331 17.22 -6.12 30.45
CA CYS A 331 16.64 -6.14 29.11
C CYS A 331 17.55 -6.82 28.08
N TYR A 332 18.85 -6.55 28.13
CA TYR A 332 19.82 -7.20 27.23
C TYR A 332 20.00 -8.67 27.54
N ALA A 333 20.01 -9.07 28.84
CA ALA A 333 20.07 -10.48 29.24
C ALA A 333 18.83 -11.25 28.73
N ALA A 334 17.62 -10.66 28.79
CA ALA A 334 16.41 -11.24 28.24
C ALA A 334 16.48 -11.36 26.71
N LEU A 335 17.02 -10.35 26.00
CA LEU A 335 17.20 -10.38 24.55
C LEU A 335 18.19 -11.47 24.11
N ILE A 336 19.28 -11.65 24.86
CA ILE A 336 20.26 -12.72 24.62
C ILE A 336 19.62 -14.10 24.80
N LEU A 337 18.81 -14.29 25.83
CA LEU A 337 18.09 -15.53 26.08
C LEU A 337 17.08 -15.83 24.97
N LEU A 338 16.33 -14.84 24.50
CA LEU A 338 15.37 -14.98 23.41
C LEU A 338 16.07 -15.35 22.08
N THR A 339 17.18 -14.71 21.76
CA THR A 339 17.94 -15.03 20.53
C THR A 339 18.64 -16.40 20.60
N ALA A 340 18.98 -16.89 21.78
CA ALA A 340 19.54 -18.23 21.97
C ALA A 340 18.48 -19.34 21.83
N THR A 341 17.22 -19.09 22.23
CA THR A 341 16.13 -20.07 22.11
C THR A 341 15.60 -20.21 20.68
N ASP A 342 15.77 -19.19 19.81
CA ASP A 342 15.33 -19.23 18.42
C ASP A 342 16.32 -19.90 17.45
N GLY A 343 17.29 -20.66 17.96
CA GLY A 343 18.26 -21.38 17.12
C GLY A 343 19.25 -20.50 16.36
N TRP A 344 19.45 -19.26 16.80
CA TRP A 344 20.41 -18.30 16.22
C TRP A 344 21.88 -18.70 16.47
N LEU A 345 22.11 -19.61 17.41
CA LEU A 345 23.42 -20.12 17.81
C LEU A 345 23.72 -21.54 17.28
N GLY A 346 22.85 -22.09 16.44
CA GLY A 346 23.02 -23.40 15.80
C GLY A 346 23.57 -23.32 14.38
#